data_2e9c989f515ba52445103656fe24ac9b
#
_entry.id   2e9c989f515ba52445103656fe24ac9b
#
_cell.length_a   1.000
_cell.length_b   1.000
_cell.length_c   1.000
_cell.angle_alpha   90.00
_cell.angle_beta   90.00
_cell.angle_gamma   90.00
#
_symmetry.space_group_name_H-M   'P 1'
#
loop_
_entity.id
_entity.type
_entity.pdbx_description
1 polymer ?
#
loop_
_entity_poly.entity_id
_entity_poly.type
_entity_poly.pdbx_seq_one_letter_code
_entity_poly.pdbx_strand_id
1 'polypeptide(L)'
;QELFTEGDQPCGLYILIRGQLSAWQNTGNSNERLMRFCPGSLVGEMALIDNKPRSATVRADTACDLLFLPARHFEELRHEHAELGRIMLNNLARELALRIRLANQSLSLMQ
;
A
#
# COMPACT_ATOMS: atom_id res chain seq x y z
N GLN A 1 -15.73 1.06 5.30
CA GLN A 1 -14.90 1.87 6.20
C GLN A 1 -13.55 2.14 5.56
N GLU A 2 -13.10 3.39 5.62
CA GLU A 2 -11.85 3.81 4.99
C GLU A 2 -10.69 3.70 5.97
N LEU A 3 -9.56 3.16 5.48
CA LEU A 3 -8.32 3.13 6.24
C LEU A 3 -7.62 4.48 6.16
N PHE A 4 -7.56 5.05 4.96
CA PHE A 4 -7.12 6.43 4.72
C PHE A 4 -7.72 6.91 3.41
N THR A 5 -7.65 8.23 3.21
CA THR A 5 -8.29 8.89 2.08
C THR A 5 -7.24 9.50 1.16
N GLU A 6 -7.51 9.49 -0.14
CA GLU A 6 -6.68 10.15 -1.13
C GLU A 6 -6.42 11.61 -0.73
N GLY A 7 -5.18 12.03 -0.78
CA GLY A 7 -4.77 13.37 -0.39
C GLY A 7 -4.33 13.52 1.05
N ASP A 8 -4.61 12.54 1.90
CA ASP A 8 -4.19 12.59 3.30
C ASP A 8 -2.66 12.54 3.40
N GLN A 9 -2.12 13.18 4.44
CA GLN A 9 -0.70 13.07 4.74
C GLN A 9 -0.43 11.72 5.38
N PRO A 10 0.59 10.98 4.91
CA PRO A 10 0.88 9.68 5.47
C PRO A 10 1.49 9.79 6.87
N CYS A 11 1.07 8.94 7.78
CA CYS A 11 1.64 8.86 9.12
C CYS A 11 2.27 7.51 9.42
N GLY A 12 2.22 6.60 8.46
CA GLY A 12 2.80 5.28 8.61
C GLY A 12 2.35 4.36 7.50
N LEU A 13 2.70 3.09 7.63
CA LEU A 13 2.26 2.05 6.72
C LEU A 13 1.50 0.97 7.48
N TYR A 14 0.78 0.14 6.75
CA TYR A 14 0.01 -0.95 7.32
C TYR A 14 0.44 -2.27 6.71
N ILE A 15 0.29 -3.33 7.48
CA ILE A 15 0.45 -4.71 6.99
C ILE A 15 -0.90 -5.38 7.17
N LEU A 16 -1.46 -5.88 6.08
CA LEU A 16 -2.74 -6.58 6.13
C LEU A 16 -2.51 -8.01 6.62
N ILE A 17 -3.12 -8.34 7.76
CA ILE A 17 -3.00 -9.66 8.38
C ILE A 17 -4.14 -10.55 7.92
N ARG A 18 -5.36 -10.01 7.90
CA ARG A 18 -6.57 -10.76 7.57
C ARG A 18 -7.59 -9.83 6.94
N GLY A 19 -8.36 -10.37 6.01
CA GLY A 19 -9.41 -9.63 5.33
C GLY A 19 -8.98 -9.14 3.96
N GLN A 20 -9.76 -8.23 3.39
CA GLN A 20 -9.49 -7.64 2.08
C GLN A 20 -9.65 -6.14 2.13
N LEU A 21 -8.69 -5.46 1.52
CA LEU A 21 -8.73 -4.01 1.29
C LEU A 21 -8.71 -3.75 -0.20
N SER A 22 -9.28 -2.62 -0.61
CA SER A 22 -9.22 -2.14 -2.00
C SER A 22 -8.75 -0.70 -2.03
N ALA A 23 -7.98 -0.35 -3.05
CA ALA A 23 -7.55 1.01 -3.31
C ALA A 23 -8.40 1.61 -4.42
N TRP A 24 -8.85 2.85 -4.20
CA TRP A 24 -9.75 3.57 -5.10
C TRP A 24 -9.17 4.95 -5.41
N GLN A 25 -9.40 5.39 -6.63
CA GLN A 25 -9.00 6.72 -7.06
C GLN A 25 -10.20 7.45 -7.64
N ASN A 26 -10.32 8.73 -7.30
CA ASN A 26 -11.35 9.59 -7.88
C ASN A 26 -10.87 10.07 -9.25
N THR A 27 -11.68 9.79 -10.28
CA THR A 27 -11.37 10.17 -11.65
C THR A 27 -12.33 11.24 -12.17
N GLY A 28 -12.76 12.16 -11.29
CA GLY A 28 -13.72 13.21 -11.61
C GLY A 28 -15.14 12.78 -11.33
N ASN A 29 -15.78 12.09 -12.26
CA ASN A 29 -17.19 11.72 -12.13
C ASN A 29 -17.41 10.36 -11.48
N SER A 30 -16.36 9.60 -11.22
CA SER A 30 -16.50 8.27 -10.65
C SER A 30 -15.28 7.90 -9.82
N ASN A 31 -15.44 6.86 -9.00
CA ASN A 31 -14.34 6.24 -8.28
C ASN A 31 -13.95 4.95 -8.99
N GLU A 32 -12.69 4.77 -9.27
CA GLU A 32 -12.17 3.55 -9.89
C GLU A 32 -11.38 2.76 -8.89
N ARG A 33 -11.65 1.45 -8.82
CA ARG A 33 -10.84 0.55 -8.02
C ARG A 33 -9.56 0.25 -8.78
N LEU A 34 -8.42 0.58 -8.16
CA LEU A 34 -7.12 0.37 -8.75
C LEU A 34 -6.62 -1.04 -8.50
N MET A 35 -6.82 -1.55 -7.29
CA MET A 35 -6.30 -2.86 -6.91
C MET A 35 -6.94 -3.34 -5.61
N ARG A 36 -6.74 -4.63 -5.33
CA ARG A 36 -7.09 -5.27 -4.07
C ARG A 36 -5.81 -5.70 -3.37
N PHE A 37 -5.86 -5.67 -2.04
CA PHE A 37 -4.77 -6.14 -1.21
C PHE A 37 -5.15 -7.46 -0.56
N CYS A 38 -4.21 -8.39 -0.52
CA CYS A 38 -4.36 -9.70 0.12
C CYS A 38 -3.57 -9.75 1.43
N PRO A 39 -3.89 -10.69 2.33
CA PRO A 39 -3.09 -10.85 3.55
C PRO A 39 -1.61 -10.99 3.25
N GLY A 40 -0.79 -10.31 4.04
CA GLY A 40 0.66 -10.22 3.84
C GLY A 40 1.11 -8.98 3.08
N SER A 41 0.19 -8.25 2.45
CA SER A 41 0.54 -7.06 1.67
C SER A 41 0.88 -5.87 2.57
N LEU A 42 1.83 -5.08 2.11
CA LEU A 42 2.09 -3.75 2.66
C LEU A 42 1.09 -2.77 2.04
N VAL A 43 0.56 -1.88 2.85
CA VAL A 43 -0.46 -0.93 2.40
C VAL A 43 -0.04 0.47 2.81
N GLY A 44 0.01 1.38 1.83
CA GLY A 44 0.33 2.78 2.07
C GLY A 44 1.81 3.09 2.15
N GLU A 45 2.68 2.19 1.71
CA GLU A 45 4.13 2.32 1.76
C GLU A 45 4.69 3.36 0.79
N MET A 46 4.03 3.54 -0.36
CA MET A 46 4.52 4.47 -1.39
C MET A 46 4.63 5.90 -0.86
N ALA A 47 3.62 6.33 -0.11
CA ALA A 47 3.60 7.68 0.42
C ALA A 47 4.72 7.94 1.43
N LEU A 48 5.16 6.90 2.14
CA LEU A 48 6.30 7.01 3.06
C LEU A 48 7.62 7.09 2.33
N ILE A 49 7.74 6.37 1.20
CA ILE A 49 8.98 6.32 0.43
C ILE A 49 9.22 7.63 -0.29
N ASP A 50 8.20 8.16 -0.97
CA ASP A 50 8.35 9.39 -1.76
C ASP A 50 7.89 10.65 -1.02
N ASN A 51 7.43 10.51 0.21
CA ASN A 51 7.02 11.61 1.09
C ASN A 51 5.95 12.50 0.45
N LYS A 52 4.96 11.88 -0.17
CA LYS A 52 3.86 12.56 -0.85
C LYS A 52 2.53 12.20 -0.18
N PRO A 53 1.48 13.00 -0.40
CA PRO A 53 0.14 12.64 0.08
C PRO A 53 -0.31 11.29 -0.48
N ARG A 54 -1.27 10.67 0.20
CA ARG A 54 -1.86 9.40 -0.24
C ARG A 54 -2.38 9.52 -1.67
N SER A 55 -1.97 8.60 -2.53
CA SER A 55 -2.36 8.61 -3.95
C SER A 55 -3.72 7.99 -4.20
N ALA A 56 -4.28 7.30 -3.22
CA ALA A 56 -5.55 6.62 -3.35
C ALA A 56 -6.23 6.51 -1.99
N THR A 57 -7.53 6.26 -2.03
CA THR A 57 -8.33 5.93 -0.86
C THR A 57 -8.33 4.43 -0.70
N VAL A 58 -8.04 3.94 0.51
CA VAL A 58 -8.06 2.50 0.81
C VAL A 58 -9.23 2.20 1.73
N ARG A 59 -10.05 1.25 1.33
CA ARG A 59 -11.27 0.84 2.03
C ARG A 59 -11.22 -0.64 2.37
N ALA A 60 -11.86 -0.99 3.49
CA ALA A 60 -12.04 -2.38 3.87
C ALA A 60 -13.23 -2.96 3.11
N ASP A 61 -12.99 -4.03 2.36
CA ASP A 61 -14.07 -4.79 1.70
C ASP A 61 -14.72 -5.76 2.65
N THR A 62 -13.94 -6.25 3.62
CA THR A 62 -14.40 -7.16 4.68
C THR A 62 -13.84 -6.66 6.00
N ALA A 63 -14.20 -7.34 7.09
CA ALA A 63 -13.53 -7.08 8.37
C ALA A 63 -12.06 -7.42 8.24
N CYS A 64 -11.18 -6.52 8.69
CA CYS A 64 -9.74 -6.62 8.49
C CYS A 64 -9.00 -6.52 9.82
N ASP A 65 -7.91 -7.28 9.92
CA ASP A 65 -6.92 -7.13 10.97
C ASP A 65 -5.65 -6.57 10.34
N LEU A 66 -5.14 -5.49 10.91
CA LEU A 66 -4.02 -4.74 10.37
C LEU A 66 -2.98 -4.49 11.46
N LEU A 67 -1.71 -4.50 11.07
CA LEU A 67 -0.64 -3.96 11.88
C LEU A 67 -0.28 -2.59 11.34
N PHE A 68 -0.14 -1.62 12.22
CA PHE A 68 0.26 -0.26 11.85
C PHE A 68 1.68 0.00 12.29
N LEU A 69 2.51 0.45 11.35
CA LEU A 69 3.88 0.87 11.65
C LEU A 69 3.97 2.38 11.43
N PRO A 70 4.09 3.18 12.50
CA PRO A 70 4.26 4.62 12.35
C PRO A 70 5.51 4.98 11.56
N ALA A 71 5.45 6.07 10.80
CA ALA A 71 6.57 6.52 9.98
C ALA A 71 7.86 6.67 10.78
N ARG A 72 7.76 7.21 12.00
CA ARG A 72 8.91 7.38 12.87
C ARG A 72 9.57 6.05 13.21
N HIS A 73 8.79 5.03 13.51
CA HIS A 73 9.34 3.71 13.84
C HIS A 73 9.96 3.04 12.63
N PHE A 74 9.38 3.25 11.46
CA PHE A 74 9.93 2.75 10.20
C PHE A 74 11.32 3.34 9.95
N GLU A 75 11.48 4.66 10.15
CA GLU A 75 12.78 5.32 9.99
C GLU A 75 13.79 4.85 11.03
N GLU A 76 13.38 4.66 12.28
CA GLU A 76 14.26 4.14 13.33
C GLU A 76 14.76 2.74 12.98
N LEU A 77 13.88 1.88 12.49
CA LEU A 77 14.26 0.52 12.08
C LEU A 77 15.28 0.57 10.95
N ARG A 78 15.09 1.46 9.98
CA ARG A 78 16.02 1.60 8.86
C ARG A 78 17.43 2.02 9.33
N HIS A 79 17.50 2.94 10.31
CA HIS A 79 18.77 3.47 10.80
C HIS A 79 19.45 2.53 11.78
N GLU A 80 18.71 1.92 12.69
CA GLU A 80 19.27 1.11 13.77
C GLU A 80 19.48 -0.35 13.39
N HIS A 81 18.71 -0.83 12.42
CA HIS A 81 18.73 -2.21 11.97
C HIS A 81 18.83 -2.26 10.45
N ALA A 82 20.01 -1.89 9.93
CA ALA A 82 20.22 -1.76 8.49
C ALA A 82 19.90 -3.04 7.72
N GLU A 83 20.23 -4.21 8.29
CA GLU A 83 19.93 -5.49 7.64
C GLU A 83 18.41 -5.73 7.54
N LEU A 84 17.68 -5.43 8.60
CA LEU A 84 16.22 -5.56 8.59
C LEU A 84 15.60 -4.58 7.58
N GLY A 85 16.10 -3.34 7.55
CA GLY A 85 15.65 -2.35 6.57
C GLY A 85 15.89 -2.82 5.15
N ARG A 86 17.03 -3.43 4.87
CA ARG A 86 17.35 -3.98 3.55
C ARG A 86 16.38 -5.09 3.16
N ILE A 87 16.06 -6.00 4.08
CA ILE A 87 15.09 -7.07 3.85
C ILE A 87 13.72 -6.50 3.55
N MET A 88 13.29 -5.51 4.32
CA MET A 88 11.99 -4.86 4.11
C MET A 88 11.91 -4.18 2.75
N LEU A 89 12.97 -3.48 2.34
CA LEU A 89 13.02 -2.82 1.04
C LEU A 89 12.99 -3.84 -0.10
N ASN A 90 13.71 -4.97 0.05
CA ASN A 90 13.67 -6.02 -0.96
C ASN A 90 12.29 -6.62 -1.11
N ASN A 91 11.60 -6.87 0.01
CA ASN A 91 10.24 -7.41 -0.02
C ASN A 91 9.28 -6.42 -0.66
N LEU A 92 9.44 -5.13 -0.37
CA LEU A 92 8.62 -4.08 -0.97
C LEU A 92 8.86 -4.02 -2.48
N ALA A 93 10.12 -4.08 -2.91
CA ALA A 93 10.45 -4.05 -4.34
C ALA A 93 9.81 -5.23 -5.07
N ARG A 94 9.83 -6.43 -4.49
CA ARG A 94 9.18 -7.61 -5.06
C ARG A 94 7.68 -7.42 -5.19
N GLU A 95 7.06 -6.88 -4.16
CA GLU A 95 5.62 -6.64 -4.18
C GLU A 95 5.24 -5.62 -5.26
N LEU A 96 5.98 -4.52 -5.36
CA LEU A 96 5.74 -3.52 -6.39
C LEU A 96 5.95 -4.09 -7.79
N ALA A 97 6.97 -4.92 -7.99
CA ALA A 97 7.21 -5.59 -9.26
C ALA A 97 6.04 -6.50 -9.63
N LEU A 98 5.50 -7.24 -8.67
CA LEU A 98 4.33 -8.09 -8.90
C LEU A 98 3.11 -7.25 -9.29
N ARG A 99 2.87 -6.14 -8.62
CA ARG A 99 1.76 -5.24 -8.95
C ARG A 99 1.87 -4.71 -10.38
N ILE A 100 3.07 -4.35 -10.80
CA ILE A 100 3.33 -3.88 -12.16
C ILE A 100 3.05 -4.98 -13.18
N ARG A 101 3.50 -6.21 -12.92
CA ARG A 101 3.23 -7.35 -13.81
C ARG A 101 1.75 -7.62 -13.96
N LEU A 102 1.00 -7.59 -12.85
CA LEU A 102 -0.44 -7.81 -12.88
C LEU A 102 -1.15 -6.73 -13.67
N ALA A 103 -0.74 -5.48 -13.51
CA ALA A 103 -1.30 -4.37 -14.28
C ALA A 103 -1.03 -4.54 -15.76
N ASN A 104 0.20 -4.93 -16.14
CA ASN A 104 0.56 -5.17 -17.54
C ASN A 104 -0.21 -6.34 -18.14
N GLN A 105 -0.43 -7.40 -17.38
CA GLN A 105 -1.25 -8.53 -17.84
C GLN A 105 -2.69 -8.10 -18.10
N SER A 106 -3.25 -7.29 -17.20
CA SER A 106 -4.61 -6.77 -17.40
C SER A 106 -4.70 -5.94 -18.68
N LEU A 107 -3.72 -5.09 -18.94
CA LEU A 107 -3.67 -4.29 -20.16
C LEU A 107 -3.55 -5.18 -21.40
N SER A 108 -2.72 -6.23 -21.34
CA SER A 108 -2.56 -7.17 -22.46
C SER A 108 -3.86 -7.89 -22.77
N LEU A 109 -4.63 -8.27 -21.75
CA LEU A 109 -5.90 -8.96 -21.93
C LEU A 109 -6.97 -8.04 -22.52
N MET A 110 -6.85 -6.74 -22.32
CA MET A 110 -7.79 -5.77 -22.86
C MET A 110 -7.50 -5.38 -24.31
N GLN A 111 -6.35 -5.75 -24.82
CA GLN A 111 -5.96 -5.51 -26.20
C GLN A 111 -6.25 -6.72 -27.06
#